data_cdaa9108565453f42c910986333f631c
#
_entry.id   cdaa9108565453f42c910986333f631c
#
_cell.length_a   1.000
_cell.length_b   1.000
_cell.length_c   1.000
_cell.angle_alpha   90.00
_cell.angle_beta   90.00
_cell.angle_gamma   90.00
#
_symmetry.space_group_name_H-M   'P 1'
#
loop_
_entity.id
_entity.type
_entity.pdbx_description
1 polymer ?
#
loop_
_entity_poly.entity_id
_entity_poly.type
_entity_poly.pdbx_seq_one_letter_code
_entity_poly.pdbx_strand_id
1 'polypeptide(L)'
;ACDRPEFIARADAYYRDALDGQVDDEWMVQRSFTIRIVIPNQAKVGRLLAFHQGIWVGNGIGLRTVWTPFTRCYGNNSMQIMGWKESDDLTQRCYNEQWSYDKLQEECSKHTWPVELEPGQAHMFQQHHIHGNFNNDTEITRWSMDGRVLIKGAYYGRKLPGGYFRFPGEQEDNRPVDATKRWISYAGWNTKFSSPIP
;
A
#
# COMPACT_ATOMS: atom_id res chain seq x y z
N ALA A 1 7.07 16.74 -9.27
CA ALA A 1 8.21 15.89 -9.67
C ALA A 1 7.77 14.50 -10.16
N CYS A 2 6.67 13.95 -9.63
CA CYS A 2 6.15 12.63 -10.03
C CYS A 2 5.40 12.64 -11.37
N ASP A 3 5.14 13.81 -11.94
CA ASP A 3 4.33 14.00 -13.15
C ASP A 3 5.19 14.12 -14.42
N ARG A 4 6.50 13.92 -14.31
CA ARG A 4 7.39 13.93 -15.45
C ARG A 4 7.24 12.64 -16.25
N PRO A 5 7.09 12.70 -17.59
CA PRO A 5 6.90 11.51 -18.42
C PRO A 5 7.97 10.43 -18.21
N GLU A 6 9.22 10.86 -18.03
CA GLU A 6 10.32 9.92 -17.80
C GLU A 6 10.20 9.19 -16.48
N PHE A 7 9.72 9.86 -15.43
CA PHE A 7 9.47 9.24 -14.13
C PHE A 7 8.31 8.24 -14.22
N ILE A 8 7.23 8.64 -14.88
CA ILE A 8 6.07 7.77 -15.12
C ILE A 8 6.47 6.50 -15.86
N ALA A 9 7.22 6.64 -16.95
CA ALA A 9 7.68 5.50 -17.75
C ALA A 9 8.56 4.53 -16.93
N ARG A 10 9.48 5.05 -16.13
CA ARG A 10 10.32 4.23 -15.24
C ARG A 10 9.53 3.56 -14.14
N ALA A 11 8.57 4.25 -13.53
CA ALA A 11 7.70 3.69 -12.53
C ALA A 11 6.84 2.57 -13.12
N ASP A 12 6.28 2.75 -14.31
CA ASP A 12 5.48 1.73 -14.98
C ASP A 12 6.31 0.50 -15.36
N ALA A 13 7.54 0.68 -15.83
CA ALA A 13 8.47 -0.41 -16.09
C ALA A 13 8.77 -1.18 -14.79
N TYR A 14 9.09 -0.46 -13.72
CA TYR A 14 9.33 -1.07 -12.41
C TYR A 14 8.13 -1.89 -11.90
N TYR A 15 6.90 -1.36 -12.00
CA TYR A 15 5.72 -2.11 -11.58
C TYR A 15 5.46 -3.33 -12.47
N ARG A 16 5.74 -3.23 -13.76
CA ARG A 16 5.63 -4.36 -14.68
C ARG A 16 6.57 -5.49 -14.27
N ASP A 17 7.82 -5.15 -13.99
CA ASP A 17 8.81 -6.12 -13.53
C ASP A 17 8.43 -6.72 -12.17
N ALA A 18 7.96 -5.89 -11.22
CA ALA A 18 7.55 -6.34 -9.89
C ALA A 18 6.29 -7.22 -9.90
N LEU A 19 5.46 -7.11 -10.93
CA LEU A 19 4.22 -7.88 -11.10
C LEU A 19 4.37 -9.06 -12.05
N ASP A 20 5.52 -9.19 -12.70
CA ASP A 20 5.77 -10.28 -13.66
C ASP A 20 5.56 -11.64 -13.00
N GLY A 21 4.73 -12.47 -13.66
CA GLY A 21 4.33 -13.78 -13.13
C GLY A 21 3.46 -13.74 -11.85
N GLN A 22 3.12 -12.55 -11.33
CA GLN A 22 2.26 -12.39 -10.16
C GLN A 22 0.82 -12.01 -10.54
N VAL A 23 0.64 -11.41 -11.71
CA VAL A 23 -0.64 -10.90 -12.19
C VAL A 23 -0.73 -11.12 -13.70
N ASP A 24 -1.69 -11.94 -14.13
CA ASP A 24 -1.97 -12.20 -15.55
C ASP A 24 -2.97 -11.23 -16.16
N ASP A 25 -3.69 -10.48 -15.31
CA ASP A 25 -4.76 -9.58 -15.70
C ASP A 25 -4.25 -8.15 -15.96
N GLU A 26 -5.11 -7.36 -16.58
CA GLU A 26 -4.90 -5.90 -16.67
C GLU A 26 -4.87 -5.28 -15.27
N TRP A 27 -4.01 -4.31 -15.08
CA TRP A 27 -3.83 -3.61 -13.81
C TRP A 27 -3.67 -2.11 -14.01
N MET A 28 -3.91 -1.38 -12.93
CA MET A 28 -3.68 0.05 -12.81
C MET A 28 -2.73 0.32 -11.65
N VAL A 29 -2.01 1.43 -11.73
CA VAL A 29 -1.07 1.86 -10.69
C VAL A 29 -1.54 3.15 -10.04
N GLN A 30 -1.24 3.31 -8.75
CA GLN A 30 -1.46 4.55 -8.02
C GLN A 30 -0.75 5.73 -8.71
N ARG A 31 -1.46 6.85 -8.89
CA ARG A 31 -0.92 8.05 -9.56
C ARG A 31 0.27 8.66 -8.84
N SER A 32 0.15 8.79 -7.52
CA SER A 32 1.17 9.41 -6.69
C SER A 32 1.70 8.42 -5.67
N PHE A 33 3.00 8.19 -5.67
CA PHE A 33 3.65 7.33 -4.68
C PHE A 33 3.78 8.02 -3.34
N THR A 34 3.76 7.24 -2.28
CA THR A 34 4.07 7.73 -0.94
C THR A 34 5.55 7.50 -0.65
N ILE A 35 6.29 8.57 -0.46
CA ILE A 35 7.68 8.49 0.01
C ILE A 35 7.67 8.56 1.53
N ARG A 36 8.40 7.64 2.16
CA ARG A 36 8.56 7.58 3.62
C ARG A 36 10.02 7.68 3.99
N ILE A 37 10.28 8.55 4.96
CA ILE A 37 11.61 8.74 5.54
C ILE A 37 11.49 8.46 7.03
N VAL A 38 12.26 7.50 7.53
CA VAL A 38 12.29 7.13 8.95
C VAL A 38 13.70 7.33 9.48
N ILE A 39 13.87 8.41 10.22
CA ILE A 39 15.16 8.84 10.76
C ILE A 39 15.45 8.08 12.07
N PRO A 40 16.72 7.71 12.32
CA PRO A 40 17.15 7.07 13.55
C PRO A 40 16.79 7.88 14.79
N ASN A 41 16.42 7.19 15.85
CA ASN A 41 16.23 7.72 17.19
C ASN A 41 15.30 8.94 17.31
N GLN A 42 14.47 9.20 16.30
CA GLN A 42 13.42 10.20 16.43
C GLN A 42 12.30 9.69 17.33
N ALA A 43 12.08 10.38 18.42
CA ALA A 43 10.93 10.15 19.28
C ALA A 43 9.64 10.23 18.46
N LYS A 44 8.83 9.20 18.56
CA LYS A 44 7.50 8.96 17.98
C LYS A 44 6.98 10.09 17.07
N VAL A 45 7.18 9.97 15.79
CA VAL A 45 6.51 10.80 14.79
C VAL A 45 5.08 10.28 14.60
N GLY A 46 4.28 10.36 15.65
CA GLY A 46 2.84 10.21 15.63
C GLY A 46 2.31 8.92 14.99
N ARG A 47 1.11 9.02 14.41
CA ARG A 47 0.37 7.92 13.77
C ARG A 47 1.05 7.25 12.57
N LEU A 48 2.15 7.78 12.07
CA LEU A 48 2.89 7.22 10.93
C LEU A 48 3.51 5.85 11.23
N LEU A 49 3.67 5.53 12.49
CA LEU A 49 4.24 4.24 12.94
C LEU A 49 3.18 3.22 13.37
N ALA A 50 1.91 3.63 13.49
CA ALA A 50 0.85 2.76 14.01
C ALA A 50 0.61 1.54 13.13
N PHE A 51 0.44 0.40 13.77
CA PHE A 51 0.02 -0.83 13.11
C PHE A 51 -1.42 -0.70 12.62
N HIS A 52 -1.64 -1.08 11.38
CA HIS A 52 -2.95 -1.00 10.74
C HIS A 52 -3.08 -1.98 9.57
N GLN A 53 -4.30 -2.26 9.16
CA GLN A 53 -4.62 -2.86 7.87
C GLN A 53 -4.97 -1.76 6.87
N GLY A 54 -4.62 -1.95 5.61
CA GLY A 54 -4.99 -1.00 4.56
C GLY A 54 -6.51 -0.84 4.39
N ILE A 55 -7.27 -1.89 4.66
CA ILE A 55 -8.76 -1.85 4.63
C ILE A 55 -9.35 -0.90 5.66
N TRP A 56 -8.74 -0.73 6.83
CA TRP A 56 -9.23 0.19 7.86
C TRP A 56 -9.16 1.66 7.44
N VAL A 57 -8.27 1.97 6.49
CA VAL A 57 -8.11 3.33 5.94
C VAL A 57 -8.75 3.50 4.55
N GLY A 58 -9.68 2.59 4.19
CA GLY A 58 -10.51 2.70 3.00
C GLY A 58 -9.90 2.15 1.71
N ASN A 59 -8.82 1.38 1.79
CA ASN A 59 -8.33 0.62 0.65
C ASN A 59 -9.23 -0.59 0.37
N GLY A 60 -9.42 -0.90 -0.90
CA GLY A 60 -10.16 -2.10 -1.27
C GLY A 60 -9.33 -3.38 -1.08
N ILE A 61 -10.02 -4.45 -0.76
CA ILE A 61 -9.42 -5.77 -0.50
C ILE A 61 -8.58 -6.31 -1.68
N GLY A 62 -8.93 -5.91 -2.89
CA GLY A 62 -8.24 -6.35 -4.11
C GLY A 62 -6.95 -5.60 -4.42
N LEU A 63 -6.63 -4.55 -3.67
CA LEU A 63 -5.40 -3.81 -3.88
C LEU A 63 -4.18 -4.59 -3.38
N ARG A 64 -3.06 -4.40 -4.09
CA ARG A 64 -1.73 -4.83 -3.66
C ARG A 64 -0.91 -3.59 -3.33
N THR A 65 -0.20 -3.60 -2.22
CA THR A 65 0.84 -2.61 -1.94
C THR A 65 2.17 -3.19 -2.39
N VAL A 66 2.92 -2.40 -3.15
CA VAL A 66 4.31 -2.67 -3.49
C VAL A 66 5.16 -1.71 -2.68
N TRP A 67 5.87 -2.23 -1.72
CA TRP A 67 6.75 -1.48 -0.84
C TRP A 67 8.20 -1.68 -1.27
N THR A 68 8.90 -0.58 -1.55
CA THR A 68 10.23 -0.56 -2.13
C THR A 68 11.15 0.31 -1.29
N PRO A 69 12.15 -0.26 -0.63
CA PRO A 69 13.18 0.51 0.04
C PRO A 69 14.25 1.01 -0.95
N PHE A 70 14.76 2.21 -0.70
CA PHE A 70 15.94 2.77 -1.37
C PHE A 70 17.20 2.66 -0.52
N THR A 71 17.06 2.22 0.73
CA THR A 71 18.13 1.92 1.66
C THR A 71 17.94 0.50 2.17
N ARG A 72 18.98 -0.13 2.65
CA ARG A 72 18.88 -1.44 3.31
C ARG A 72 17.89 -1.38 4.47
N CYS A 73 16.97 -2.34 4.52
CA CYS A 73 15.95 -2.45 5.55
C CYS A 73 16.10 -3.75 6.34
N TYR A 74 16.19 -3.61 7.65
CA TYR A 74 16.32 -4.72 8.61
C TYR A 74 15.86 -4.26 10.00
N GLY A 75 15.50 -5.19 10.87
CA GLY A 75 15.15 -4.88 12.25
C GLY A 75 14.13 -3.73 12.35
N ASN A 76 14.38 -2.76 13.24
CA ASN A 76 13.45 -1.67 13.52
C ASN A 76 13.50 -0.50 12.52
N ASN A 77 14.49 -0.44 11.62
CA ASN A 77 14.40 0.53 10.54
C ASN A 77 13.42 0.08 9.45
N SER A 78 13.05 -1.20 9.42
CA SER A 78 12.17 -1.76 8.40
C SER A 78 10.68 -1.61 8.75
N MET A 79 9.85 -1.81 7.72
CA MET A 79 8.43 -2.04 7.90
C MET A 79 8.24 -3.38 8.61
N GLN A 80 7.40 -3.39 9.62
CA GLN A 80 6.95 -4.59 10.31
C GLN A 80 5.67 -5.09 9.66
N ILE A 81 5.54 -6.38 9.46
CA ILE A 81 4.36 -7.00 8.86
C ILE A 81 3.94 -8.24 9.64
N MET A 82 2.69 -8.59 9.55
CA MET A 82 2.09 -9.81 10.10
C MET A 82 1.53 -10.65 8.97
N GLY A 83 1.55 -11.96 9.08
CA GLY A 83 0.94 -12.87 8.12
C GLY A 83 -0.57 -12.62 7.96
N TRP A 84 -1.13 -13.04 6.83
CA TRP A 84 -2.56 -12.81 6.58
C TRP A 84 -3.44 -13.45 7.65
N LYS A 85 -3.24 -14.74 7.90
CA LYS A 85 -4.06 -15.48 8.87
C LYS A 85 -3.98 -14.87 10.27
N GLU A 86 -2.77 -14.57 10.71
CA GLU A 86 -2.52 -13.94 12.00
C GLU A 86 -3.16 -12.54 12.08
N SER A 87 -3.13 -11.78 10.98
CA SER A 87 -3.78 -10.48 10.88
C SER A 87 -5.30 -10.58 11.01
N ASP A 88 -5.90 -11.58 10.38
CA ASP A 88 -7.34 -11.83 10.45
C ASP A 88 -7.75 -12.31 11.85
N ASP A 89 -7.06 -13.30 12.39
CA ASP A 89 -7.30 -13.83 13.75
C ASP A 89 -7.21 -12.73 14.80
N LEU A 90 -6.19 -11.86 14.71
CA LEU A 90 -6.01 -10.75 15.65
C LEU A 90 -7.09 -9.69 15.51
N THR A 91 -7.51 -9.40 14.28
CA THR A 91 -8.61 -8.46 14.02
C THR A 91 -9.93 -8.98 14.57
N GLN A 92 -10.22 -10.27 14.40
CA GLN A 92 -11.42 -10.90 14.97
C GLN A 92 -11.40 -10.85 16.51
N ARG A 93 -10.27 -11.14 17.13
CA ARG A 93 -10.11 -11.02 18.60
C ARG A 93 -10.32 -9.60 19.07
N CYS A 94 -9.71 -8.63 18.40
CA CYS A 94 -9.87 -7.22 18.71
C CYS A 94 -11.36 -6.80 18.70
N TYR A 95 -12.10 -7.23 17.68
CA TYR A 95 -13.53 -6.97 17.57
C TYR A 95 -14.35 -7.67 18.67
N ASN A 96 -14.14 -8.96 18.86
CA ASN A 96 -14.92 -9.76 19.82
C ASN A 96 -14.67 -9.34 21.29
N GLU A 97 -13.44 -9.00 21.62
CA GLU A 97 -13.02 -8.62 22.96
C GLU A 97 -13.09 -7.09 23.19
N GLN A 98 -13.51 -6.32 22.18
CA GLN A 98 -13.67 -4.86 22.25
C GLN A 98 -12.38 -4.14 22.74
N TRP A 99 -11.24 -4.46 22.14
CA TRP A 99 -9.96 -3.91 22.55
C TRP A 99 -9.88 -2.40 22.36
N SER A 100 -9.17 -1.76 23.28
CA SER A 100 -8.74 -0.38 23.07
C SER A 100 -7.69 -0.28 21.95
N TYR A 101 -7.53 0.92 21.41
CA TYR A 101 -6.49 1.17 20.41
C TYR A 101 -5.10 0.79 20.92
N ASP A 102 -4.76 1.15 22.15
CA ASP A 102 -3.44 0.87 22.73
C ASP A 102 -3.21 -0.64 22.88
N LYS A 103 -4.23 -1.40 23.31
CA LYS A 103 -4.15 -2.86 23.38
C LYS A 103 -3.95 -3.47 21.98
N LEU A 104 -4.65 -2.97 20.96
CA LEU A 104 -4.46 -3.41 19.58
C LEU A 104 -3.01 -3.19 19.13
N GLN A 105 -2.44 -2.00 19.38
CA GLN A 105 -1.06 -1.70 19.01
C GLN A 105 -0.06 -2.59 19.74
N GLU A 106 -0.28 -2.84 21.04
CA GLU A 106 0.53 -3.75 21.84
C GLU A 106 0.50 -5.17 21.27
N GLU A 107 -0.67 -5.71 20.98
CA GLU A 107 -0.81 -7.07 20.44
C GLU A 107 -0.21 -7.17 19.02
N CYS A 108 -0.41 -6.17 18.16
CA CYS A 108 0.23 -6.14 16.84
C CYS A 108 1.77 -6.22 16.97
N SER A 109 2.34 -5.48 17.91
CA SER A 109 3.79 -5.43 18.11
C SER A 109 4.42 -6.79 18.48
N LYS A 110 3.65 -7.69 19.10
CA LYS A 110 4.12 -9.02 19.52
C LYS A 110 4.16 -10.04 18.37
N HIS A 111 3.43 -9.79 17.29
CA HIS A 111 3.17 -10.76 16.23
C HIS A 111 3.66 -10.32 14.86
N THR A 112 4.37 -9.20 14.78
CA THR A 112 4.96 -8.69 13.53
C THR A 112 6.45 -9.01 13.44
N TRP A 113 6.95 -9.06 12.20
CA TRP A 113 8.38 -9.25 11.90
C TRP A 113 8.85 -8.23 10.84
N PRO A 114 10.14 -7.87 10.85
CA PRO A 114 10.68 -6.93 9.87
C PRO A 114 10.70 -7.54 8.47
N VAL A 115 10.37 -6.73 7.47
CA VAL A 115 10.56 -7.07 6.06
C VAL A 115 11.99 -6.71 5.69
N GLU A 116 12.87 -7.69 5.67
CA GLU A 116 14.29 -7.47 5.36
C GLU A 116 14.54 -7.45 3.87
N LEU A 117 15.01 -6.32 3.36
CA LEU A 117 15.25 -6.09 1.94
C LEU A 117 16.50 -5.23 1.70
N GLU A 118 17.18 -5.54 0.61
CA GLU A 118 18.21 -4.69 0.04
C GLU A 118 17.64 -3.70 -0.99
N PRO A 119 18.34 -2.58 -1.28
CA PRO A 119 17.94 -1.68 -2.35
C PRO A 119 17.79 -2.42 -3.69
N GLY A 120 16.68 -2.13 -4.40
CA GLY A 120 16.34 -2.81 -5.65
C GLY A 120 15.40 -4.00 -5.49
N GLN A 121 15.15 -4.43 -4.26
CA GLN A 121 14.11 -5.42 -3.96
C GLN A 121 12.79 -4.73 -3.60
N ALA A 122 11.69 -5.46 -3.70
CA ALA A 122 10.37 -5.00 -3.28
C ALA A 122 9.61 -6.10 -2.54
N HIS A 123 8.73 -5.68 -1.64
CA HIS A 123 7.78 -6.57 -0.98
C HIS A 123 6.36 -6.20 -1.40
N MET A 124 5.65 -7.19 -1.94
CA MET A 124 4.25 -7.01 -2.32
C MET A 124 3.33 -7.71 -1.32
N PHE A 125 2.32 -6.99 -0.83
CA PHE A 125 1.37 -7.54 0.14
C PHE A 125 -0.06 -7.03 -0.07
N GLN A 126 -1.01 -7.73 0.51
CA GLN A 126 -2.43 -7.41 0.43
C GLN A 126 -2.86 -6.48 1.56
N GLN A 127 -4.02 -5.85 1.38
CA GLN A 127 -4.54 -4.84 2.32
C GLN A 127 -5.00 -5.42 3.68
N HIS A 128 -5.11 -6.74 3.79
CA HIS A 128 -5.42 -7.45 5.05
C HIS A 128 -4.23 -7.59 5.99
N HIS A 129 -3.00 -7.55 5.47
CA HIS A 129 -1.84 -7.67 6.34
C HIS A 129 -1.76 -6.48 7.28
N ILE A 130 -1.73 -6.75 8.57
CA ILE A 130 -1.36 -5.75 9.57
C ILE A 130 0.11 -5.40 9.35
N HIS A 131 0.39 -4.11 9.22
CA HIS A 131 1.74 -3.60 9.04
C HIS A 131 1.89 -2.25 9.74
N GLY A 132 3.12 -1.91 10.07
CA GLY A 132 3.44 -0.68 10.78
C GLY A 132 4.95 -0.50 10.89
N ASN A 133 5.38 0.30 11.85
CA ASN A 133 6.81 0.47 12.11
C ASN A 133 7.06 0.58 13.61
N PHE A 134 8.23 0.16 14.04
CA PHE A 134 8.81 0.54 15.31
C PHE A 134 9.61 1.85 15.19
N ASN A 135 10.03 2.40 16.32
CA ASN A 135 11.05 3.44 16.30
C ASN A 135 12.32 2.86 15.67
N ASN A 136 12.91 3.61 14.77
CA ASN A 136 14.16 3.21 14.15
C ASN A 136 15.30 3.40 15.17
N ASP A 137 15.77 2.31 15.74
CA ASP A 137 16.89 2.26 16.69
C ASP A 137 18.22 1.91 16.02
N THR A 138 18.24 1.84 14.69
CA THR A 138 19.45 1.66 13.89
C THR A 138 20.12 3.01 13.58
N GLU A 139 21.29 2.98 12.96
CA GLU A 139 21.97 4.20 12.51
C GLU A 139 21.61 4.63 11.09
N ILE A 140 20.76 3.83 10.39
CA ILE A 140 20.43 4.07 8.98
C ILE A 140 19.07 4.77 8.86
N THR A 141 19.04 5.93 8.24
CA THR A 141 17.80 6.55 7.80
C THR A 141 17.17 5.70 6.69
N ARG A 142 15.97 5.20 6.92
CA ARG A 142 15.22 4.49 5.90
C ARG A 142 14.56 5.46 4.92
N TRP A 143 14.79 5.22 3.66
CA TRP A 143 14.05 5.79 2.55
C TRP A 143 13.27 4.68 1.86
N SER A 144 11.98 4.84 1.71
CA SER A 144 11.13 3.85 1.03
C SER A 144 10.00 4.52 0.28
N MET A 145 9.48 3.81 -0.70
CA MET A 145 8.32 4.20 -1.48
C MET A 145 7.25 3.10 -1.31
N ASP A 146 6.01 3.51 -1.15
CA ASP A 146 4.88 2.62 -1.29
C ASP A 146 3.93 3.13 -2.37
N GLY A 147 3.53 2.21 -3.22
CA GLY A 147 2.52 2.41 -4.23
C GLY A 147 1.53 1.25 -4.23
N ARG A 148 0.38 1.47 -4.82
CA ARG A 148 -0.68 0.46 -4.88
C ARG A 148 -0.96 0.09 -6.32
N VAL A 149 -1.26 -1.18 -6.52
CA VAL A 149 -1.72 -1.74 -7.78
C VAL A 149 -3.14 -2.23 -7.61
N LEU A 150 -3.99 -1.88 -8.56
CA LEU A 150 -5.36 -2.39 -8.68
C LEU A 150 -5.41 -3.38 -9.84
N ILE A 151 -5.80 -4.61 -9.54
CA ILE A 151 -6.00 -5.67 -10.55
C ILE A 151 -7.41 -5.54 -11.11
N LYS A 152 -7.59 -5.80 -12.40
CA LYS A 152 -8.89 -5.76 -13.08
C LYS A 152 -9.93 -6.64 -12.36
N GLY A 153 -11.11 -6.09 -12.15
CA GLY A 153 -12.20 -6.79 -11.46
C GLY A 153 -12.07 -6.87 -9.94
N ALA A 154 -10.99 -6.34 -9.36
CA ALA A 154 -10.82 -6.33 -7.91
C ALA A 154 -11.54 -5.15 -7.26
N TYR A 155 -12.03 -5.35 -6.03
CA TYR A 155 -12.66 -4.29 -5.26
C TYR A 155 -11.63 -3.25 -4.80
N TYR A 156 -11.84 -1.98 -5.14
CA TYR A 156 -10.90 -0.88 -4.90
C TYR A 156 -11.21 -0.02 -3.66
N GLY A 157 -12.34 -0.25 -2.99
CA GLY A 157 -12.73 0.53 -1.81
C GLY A 157 -13.09 1.98 -2.16
N ARG A 158 -12.51 2.92 -1.42
CA ARG A 158 -12.70 4.37 -1.66
C ARG A 158 -11.69 4.97 -2.65
N LYS A 159 -10.78 4.16 -3.19
CA LYS A 159 -9.69 4.59 -4.09
C LYS A 159 -10.12 4.39 -5.54
N LEU A 160 -10.75 5.41 -6.11
CA LEU A 160 -11.41 5.29 -7.42
C LEU A 160 -10.42 5.21 -8.59
N PRO A 161 -10.68 4.31 -9.57
CA PRO A 161 -10.02 4.34 -10.87
C PRO A 161 -10.17 5.72 -11.53
N GLY A 162 -9.15 6.14 -12.27
CA GLY A 162 -9.14 7.45 -12.94
C GLY A 162 -8.81 8.64 -12.02
N GLY A 163 -9.21 8.60 -10.76
CA GLY A 163 -8.83 9.59 -9.76
C GLY A 163 -7.54 9.21 -9.03
N TYR A 164 -7.58 8.07 -8.34
CA TYR A 164 -6.46 7.57 -7.56
C TYR A 164 -5.52 6.67 -8.37
N PHE A 165 -6.06 5.90 -9.31
CA PHE A 165 -5.32 4.99 -10.17
C PHE A 165 -5.29 5.49 -11.61
N ARG A 166 -4.25 5.11 -12.35
CA ARG A 166 -4.09 5.31 -13.79
C ARG A 166 -3.65 4.01 -14.47
N PHE A 167 -3.87 3.90 -15.77
CA PHE A 167 -3.24 2.83 -16.54
C PHE A 167 -1.74 3.08 -16.73
N PRO A 168 -0.94 2.00 -16.85
CA PRO A 168 0.45 2.13 -17.28
C PRO A 168 0.55 2.89 -18.62
N GLY A 169 1.49 3.83 -18.69
CA GLY A 169 1.66 4.69 -19.88
C GLY A 169 0.71 5.88 -19.98
N GLU A 170 -0.35 5.95 -19.16
CA GLU A 170 -1.23 7.11 -19.11
C GLU A 170 -0.48 8.31 -18.50
N GLN A 171 -0.23 9.33 -19.30
CA GLN A 171 0.34 10.59 -18.83
C GLN A 171 -0.74 11.43 -18.15
N GLU A 172 -0.37 12.11 -17.08
CA GLU A 172 -1.25 13.13 -16.51
C GLU A 172 -1.40 14.29 -17.49
N ASP A 173 -2.60 14.44 -18.01
CA ASP A 173 -3.01 15.65 -18.66
C ASP A 173 -3.27 16.68 -17.55
N ASN A 174 -2.52 17.78 -17.54
CA ASN A 174 -2.67 18.88 -16.58
C ASN A 174 -4.03 19.60 -16.66
N ARG A 175 -4.93 19.14 -17.54
CA ARG A 175 -6.29 19.63 -17.56
C ARG A 175 -7.06 19.15 -16.34
N PRO A 176 -7.94 20.00 -15.76
CA PRO A 176 -8.85 19.55 -14.71
C PRO A 176 -9.56 18.28 -15.20
N VAL A 177 -9.32 17.19 -14.51
CA VAL A 177 -9.92 15.91 -14.86
C VAL A 177 -11.43 16.09 -14.72
N ASP A 178 -12.13 16.03 -15.83
CA ASP A 178 -13.56 15.78 -15.79
C ASP A 178 -13.72 14.36 -15.22
N ALA A 179 -13.81 14.29 -13.89
CA ALA A 179 -13.90 13.04 -13.14
C ALA A 179 -15.05 12.17 -13.65
N THR A 180 -16.09 12.79 -14.22
CA THR A 180 -17.25 12.10 -14.80
C THR A 180 -16.88 11.37 -16.10
N LYS A 181 -16.09 11.98 -16.97
CA LYS A 181 -15.70 11.33 -18.23
C LYS A 181 -14.70 10.20 -18.04
N ARG A 182 -13.74 10.38 -17.13
CA ARG A 182 -12.81 9.29 -16.74
C ARG A 182 -13.53 8.15 -16.06
N TRP A 183 -14.46 8.46 -15.17
CA TRP A 183 -15.30 7.45 -14.52
C TRP A 183 -16.01 6.53 -15.52
N ILE A 184 -16.58 7.09 -16.57
CA ILE A 184 -17.26 6.31 -17.61
C ILE A 184 -16.29 5.39 -18.37
N SER A 185 -15.07 5.85 -18.67
CA SER A 185 -14.07 5.02 -19.35
C SER A 185 -13.57 3.85 -18.48
N TYR A 186 -13.65 3.97 -17.17
CA TYR A 186 -13.27 2.92 -16.20
C TYR A 186 -14.45 2.08 -15.68
N ALA A 187 -15.67 2.37 -16.09
CA ALA A 187 -16.87 1.67 -15.63
C ALA A 187 -16.83 0.15 -15.87
N GLY A 188 -16.14 -0.30 -16.91
CA GLY A 188 -15.93 -1.72 -17.21
C GLY A 188 -14.98 -2.45 -16.23
N TRP A 189 -14.24 -1.72 -15.39
CA TRP A 189 -13.26 -2.31 -14.48
C TRP A 189 -13.90 -2.97 -13.24
N ASN A 190 -15.14 -2.66 -12.93
CA ASN A 190 -15.81 -3.15 -11.73
C ASN A 190 -17.17 -3.77 -11.98
N THR A 191 -17.32 -4.51 -13.06
CA THR A 191 -18.61 -5.13 -13.41
C THR A 191 -19.05 -6.26 -12.48
N LYS A 192 -18.13 -6.80 -11.66
CA LYS A 192 -18.44 -7.91 -10.74
C LYS A 192 -18.98 -7.48 -9.35
N PHE A 193 -18.89 -6.19 -9.00
CA PHE A 193 -19.26 -5.69 -7.68
C PHE A 193 -20.18 -4.48 -7.75
N SER A 194 -21.12 -4.50 -8.66
CA SER A 194 -22.13 -3.44 -8.83
C SER A 194 -23.25 -3.47 -7.78
N SER A 195 -23.23 -4.41 -6.85
CA SER A 195 -24.18 -4.41 -5.73
C SER A 195 -23.55 -3.69 -4.55
N PRO A 196 -24.23 -2.68 -3.96
CA PRO A 196 -23.79 -2.15 -2.68
C PRO A 196 -23.85 -3.30 -1.67
N ILE A 197 -22.78 -3.45 -0.92
CA ILE A 197 -22.79 -4.32 0.26
C ILE A 197 -23.85 -3.72 1.20
N PRO A 198 -24.82 -4.50 1.70
CA PRO A 198 -25.86 -4.01 2.60
C PRO A 198 -25.29 -3.41 3.86
#